data_4d1ba3c01b3021d86447163d47697927
#
_entry.id   4d1ba3c01b3021d86447163d47697927
#
_cell.length_a   1.000
_cell.length_b   1.000
_cell.length_c   1.000
_cell.angle_alpha   90.00
_cell.angle_beta   90.00
_cell.angle_gamma   90.00
#
_symmetry.space_group_name_H-M   'P 1'
#
loop_
_entity.id
_entity.type
_entity.pdbx_description
1 polymer ?
#
loop_
_entity_poly.entity_id
_entity_poly.type
_entity_poly.pdbx_seq_one_letter_code
_entity_poly.pdbx_strand_id
1 'polypeptide(L)'
;MKYHLPLGLVIATLATSSVAQSKFEGLYGQVAVGYESISPTLTNTPIAVSGSSTTIPLATSISSTSGATGNVALGYTASVTKDFTLAIGAEYYPFNSQSGNYSSKAKGGNGTSGTYQNQNVYNIYLAPGMNVGTDGLAYFKVGYANNSFKSSSGSVSQTQNLNGYSLGLGYKQFFAGNWYGFGEANYFSYNNVTETTNVKVGSYNLRFLDTVGMNVYNFLVGVGYKF
;
A
#
# COMPACT_ATOMS: atom_id res chain seq x y z
N MET A 1 -31.49 15.05 -8.18
CA MET A 1 -31.79 14.41 -6.89
C MET A 1 -30.54 13.69 -6.42
N LYS A 2 -29.89 14.21 -5.37
CA LYS A 2 -28.68 13.59 -4.78
C LYS A 2 -29.15 12.67 -3.67
N TYR A 3 -28.95 11.36 -3.84
CA TYR A 3 -29.22 10.39 -2.79
C TYR A 3 -27.99 10.32 -1.87
N HIS A 4 -28.12 10.87 -0.67
CA HIS A 4 -27.19 10.62 0.43
C HIS A 4 -27.57 9.25 1.05
N LEU A 5 -26.75 8.22 0.80
CA LEU A 5 -26.83 7.01 1.57
C LEU A 5 -26.23 7.28 2.97
N PRO A 6 -26.98 7.08 4.06
CA PRO A 6 -26.37 7.12 5.38
C PRO A 6 -25.53 5.85 5.54
N LEU A 7 -24.24 6.03 5.81
CA LEU A 7 -23.33 4.96 6.21
C LEU A 7 -23.73 4.52 7.63
N GLY A 8 -24.67 3.58 7.70
CA GLY A 8 -25.10 2.98 8.96
C GLY A 8 -23.96 2.16 9.55
N LEU A 9 -23.43 2.60 10.68
CA LEU A 9 -22.50 1.85 11.51
C LEU A 9 -23.23 0.64 12.09
N VAL A 10 -23.13 -0.51 11.44
CA VAL A 10 -23.60 -1.79 11.97
C VAL A 10 -22.61 -2.25 13.01
N ILE A 11 -22.83 -1.86 14.26
CA ILE A 11 -22.19 -2.49 15.41
C ILE A 11 -22.92 -3.84 15.59
N ALA A 12 -22.38 -4.88 15.02
CA ALA A 12 -22.81 -6.24 15.32
C ALA A 12 -22.39 -6.54 16.76
N THR A 13 -23.34 -6.53 17.69
CA THR A 13 -23.17 -7.11 19.03
C THR A 13 -23.00 -8.62 18.87
N LEU A 14 -21.75 -9.07 18.81
CA LEU A 14 -21.43 -10.49 18.90
C LEU A 14 -21.88 -10.97 20.30
N ALA A 15 -22.92 -11.79 20.33
CA ALA A 15 -23.38 -12.44 21.54
C ALA A 15 -22.20 -13.21 22.16
N THR A 16 -21.79 -12.82 23.35
CA THR A 16 -20.73 -13.46 24.13
C THR A 16 -21.21 -14.82 24.63
N SER A 17 -21.01 -15.86 23.81
CA SER A 17 -20.83 -17.20 24.35
C SER A 17 -19.51 -17.17 25.12
N SER A 18 -19.45 -17.72 26.33
CA SER A 18 -18.25 -17.81 27.17
C SER A 18 -17.21 -18.77 26.58
N VAL A 19 -16.63 -18.37 25.47
CA VAL A 19 -15.44 -18.99 24.90
C VAL A 19 -14.26 -18.40 25.68
N ALA A 20 -13.28 -19.21 26.04
CA ALA A 20 -12.06 -18.72 26.68
C ALA A 20 -11.47 -17.61 25.83
N GLN A 21 -11.46 -16.39 26.37
CA GLN A 21 -11.10 -15.17 25.68
C GLN A 21 -9.59 -15.13 25.41
N SER A 22 -9.20 -14.85 24.19
CA SER A 22 -7.79 -14.63 23.87
C SER A 22 -7.26 -13.40 24.62
N LYS A 23 -6.04 -13.44 25.12
CA LYS A 23 -5.38 -12.26 25.71
C LYS A 23 -5.31 -11.09 24.74
N PHE A 24 -5.32 -11.33 23.42
CA PHE A 24 -5.29 -10.32 22.37
C PHE A 24 -6.66 -9.71 22.05
N GLU A 25 -7.76 -10.24 22.61
CA GLU A 25 -9.08 -9.68 22.35
C GLU A 25 -9.22 -8.26 22.90
N GLY A 26 -9.78 -7.38 22.07
CA GLY A 26 -10.02 -5.98 22.41
C GLY A 26 -9.45 -4.99 21.41
N LEU A 27 -9.59 -3.71 21.71
CA LEU A 27 -9.01 -2.62 20.95
C LEU A 27 -7.50 -2.58 21.15
N TYR A 28 -6.75 -2.30 20.08
CA TYR A 28 -5.31 -2.14 20.14
C TYR A 28 -4.82 -0.99 19.29
N GLY A 29 -3.68 -0.41 19.68
CA GLY A 29 -2.90 0.52 18.89
C GLY A 29 -1.47 0.04 18.80
N GLN A 30 -0.80 0.28 17.67
CA GLN A 30 0.59 -0.12 17.46
C GLN A 30 1.35 0.86 16.60
N VAL A 31 2.67 0.89 16.80
CA VAL A 31 3.61 1.65 15.99
C VAL A 31 4.77 0.74 15.60
N ALA A 32 5.26 0.90 14.39
CA ALA A 32 6.36 0.11 13.87
C ALA A 32 7.33 0.95 13.03
N VAL A 33 8.55 0.44 12.97
CA VAL A 33 9.59 0.90 12.05
C VAL A 33 10.16 -0.30 11.32
N GLY A 34 10.73 -0.07 10.16
CA GLY A 34 11.29 -1.15 9.37
C GLY A 34 11.93 -0.71 8.07
N TYR A 35 11.94 -1.62 7.14
CA TYR A 35 12.55 -1.44 5.83
C TYR A 35 11.58 -1.85 4.74
N GLU A 36 11.52 -1.06 3.67
CA GLU A 36 10.70 -1.35 2.49
C GLU A 36 11.53 -1.43 1.22
N SER A 37 11.04 -2.22 0.27
CA SER A 37 11.54 -2.30 -1.11
C SER A 37 10.39 -2.09 -2.05
N ILE A 38 10.53 -1.13 -2.96
CA ILE A 38 9.52 -0.69 -3.92
C ILE A 38 9.99 -1.07 -5.32
N SER A 39 9.18 -1.83 -6.03
CA SER A 39 9.43 -2.27 -7.39
C SER A 39 8.29 -1.80 -8.29
N PRO A 40 8.42 -0.61 -8.91
CA PRO A 40 7.43 -0.13 -9.86
C PRO A 40 7.54 -0.90 -11.17
N THR A 41 6.41 -1.01 -11.86
CA THR A 41 6.31 -1.55 -13.22
C THR A 41 5.83 -0.45 -14.13
N LEU A 42 6.53 -0.27 -15.23
CA LEU A 42 6.16 0.71 -16.26
C LEU A 42 6.04 -0.01 -17.60
N THR A 43 4.86 0.08 -18.21
CA THR A 43 4.64 -0.49 -19.54
C THR A 43 4.84 0.59 -20.59
N ASN A 44 5.79 0.34 -21.49
CA ASN A 44 6.10 1.24 -22.60
C ASN A 44 5.04 1.13 -23.69
N THR A 45 4.35 2.22 -23.97
CA THR A 45 3.49 2.34 -25.15
C THR A 45 4.13 3.31 -26.14
N PRO A 46 4.27 2.94 -27.42
CA PRO A 46 4.76 3.88 -28.43
C PRO A 46 3.88 5.13 -28.50
N ILE A 47 4.49 6.29 -28.71
CA ILE A 47 3.78 7.55 -28.88
C ILE A 47 3.01 7.50 -30.20
N ALA A 48 1.68 7.65 -30.12
CA ALA A 48 0.83 7.67 -31.32
C ALA A 48 0.72 9.12 -31.83
N VAL A 49 0.85 9.27 -33.18
CA VAL A 49 0.63 10.53 -33.88
C VAL A 49 -0.83 10.55 -34.35
N SER A 50 -1.62 11.50 -33.87
CA SER A 50 -3.04 11.59 -34.21
C SER A 50 -3.22 11.84 -35.70
N GLY A 51 -4.13 11.07 -36.33
CA GLY A 51 -4.37 11.14 -37.77
C GLY A 51 -3.34 10.40 -38.64
N SER A 52 -2.44 9.60 -38.05
CA SER A 52 -1.44 8.81 -38.76
C SER A 52 -1.35 7.39 -38.14
N SER A 53 -0.96 6.41 -38.93
CA SER A 53 -0.55 5.09 -38.47
C SER A 53 0.88 5.07 -37.91
N THR A 54 1.57 6.20 -37.92
CA THR A 54 2.95 6.33 -37.45
C THR A 54 2.99 6.31 -35.92
N THR A 55 3.87 5.48 -35.36
CA THR A 55 4.19 5.46 -33.95
C THR A 55 5.67 5.72 -33.69
N ILE A 56 6.00 6.42 -32.62
CA ILE A 56 7.37 6.69 -32.21
C ILE A 56 7.71 5.78 -31.03
N PRO A 57 8.70 4.87 -31.17
CA PRO A 57 9.10 4.03 -30.05
C PRO A 57 9.62 4.84 -28.87
N LEU A 58 9.16 4.49 -27.67
CA LEU A 58 9.57 5.10 -26.41
C LEU A 58 10.31 4.04 -25.59
N ALA A 59 11.56 4.32 -25.22
CA ALA A 59 12.32 3.52 -24.30
C ALA A 59 12.23 4.14 -22.91
N THR A 60 11.64 3.43 -21.96
CA THR A 60 11.48 3.87 -20.58
C THR A 60 12.16 2.90 -19.63
N SER A 61 12.80 3.42 -18.62
CA SER A 61 13.41 2.67 -17.51
C SER A 61 12.96 3.26 -16.20
N ILE A 62 12.60 2.41 -15.25
CA ILE A 62 12.28 2.78 -13.88
C ILE A 62 13.06 1.87 -12.94
N SER A 63 13.69 2.45 -11.94
CA SER A 63 14.54 1.71 -10.98
C SER A 63 13.73 1.39 -9.73
N SER A 64 13.94 0.22 -9.17
CA SER A 64 13.47 -0.08 -7.81
C SER A 64 14.19 0.81 -6.81
N THR A 65 13.54 1.09 -5.69
CA THR A 65 14.11 1.83 -4.57
C THR A 65 13.80 1.13 -3.26
N SER A 66 14.59 1.41 -2.23
CA SER A 66 14.35 0.84 -0.91
C SER A 66 14.88 1.76 0.18
N GLY A 67 14.30 1.66 1.38
CA GLY A 67 14.67 2.53 2.48
C GLY A 67 13.91 2.24 3.77
N ALA A 68 14.13 3.08 4.77
CA ALA A 68 13.41 3.01 6.02
C ALA A 68 11.93 3.37 5.82
N THR A 69 11.08 2.68 6.57
CA THR A 69 9.63 2.90 6.61
C THR A 69 9.11 2.75 8.03
N GLY A 70 7.85 3.10 8.25
CA GLY A 70 7.18 2.88 9.52
C GLY A 70 5.72 3.18 9.42
N ASN A 71 4.92 2.60 10.32
CA ASN A 71 3.47 2.80 10.36
C ASN A 71 2.94 3.04 11.77
N VAL A 72 1.73 3.55 11.80
CA VAL A 72 0.86 3.56 12.96
C VAL A 72 -0.40 2.78 12.59
N ALA A 73 -0.94 1.99 13.52
CA ALA A 73 -2.14 1.22 13.27
C ALA A 73 -3.06 1.19 14.49
N LEU A 74 -4.35 1.06 14.20
CA LEU A 74 -5.42 0.85 15.16
C LEU A 74 -6.28 -0.33 14.67
N GLY A 75 -6.79 -1.12 15.60
CA GLY A 75 -7.66 -2.22 15.25
C GLY A 75 -8.36 -2.84 16.46
N TYR A 76 -9.22 -3.78 16.17
CA TYR A 76 -9.93 -4.58 17.15
C TYR A 76 -9.77 -6.06 16.84
N THR A 77 -9.43 -6.85 17.84
CA THR A 77 -9.33 -8.31 17.74
C THR A 77 -10.51 -8.94 18.49
N ALA A 78 -11.22 -9.85 17.82
CA ALA A 78 -12.25 -10.69 18.40
C ALA A 78 -11.76 -12.13 18.53
N SER A 79 -12.09 -12.80 19.62
CA SER A 79 -11.90 -14.25 19.76
C SER A 79 -13.00 -14.98 18.99
N VAL A 80 -12.60 -15.83 18.04
CA VAL A 80 -13.51 -16.70 17.28
C VAL A 80 -13.69 -18.03 18.01
N THR A 81 -12.58 -18.54 18.52
CA THR A 81 -12.52 -19.69 19.42
C THR A 81 -11.44 -19.42 20.49
N LYS A 82 -11.23 -20.38 21.41
CA LYS A 82 -10.12 -20.27 22.39
C LYS A 82 -8.74 -20.16 21.74
N ASP A 83 -8.56 -20.71 20.54
CA ASP A 83 -7.26 -20.77 19.87
C ASP A 83 -7.17 -19.81 18.67
N PHE A 84 -8.31 -19.35 18.15
CA PHE A 84 -8.36 -18.51 16.94
C PHE A 84 -8.98 -17.15 17.20
N THR A 85 -8.39 -16.15 16.58
CA THR A 85 -8.84 -14.76 16.61
C THR A 85 -9.07 -14.22 15.20
N LEU A 86 -9.86 -13.17 15.09
CA LEU A 86 -10.00 -12.37 13.88
C LEU A 86 -9.87 -10.90 14.25
N ALA A 87 -8.90 -10.22 13.67
CA ALA A 87 -8.77 -8.78 13.83
C ALA A 87 -9.22 -8.03 12.58
N ILE A 88 -9.78 -6.84 12.79
CA ILE A 88 -9.97 -5.81 11.78
C ILE A 88 -9.14 -4.60 12.19
N GLY A 89 -8.45 -3.97 11.24
CA GLY A 89 -7.62 -2.81 11.54
C GLY A 89 -7.37 -1.94 10.34
N ALA A 90 -6.81 -0.76 10.64
CA ALA A 90 -6.32 0.19 9.67
C ALA A 90 -4.90 0.63 10.04
N GLU A 91 -4.06 0.80 9.05
CA GLU A 91 -2.70 1.29 9.21
C GLU A 91 -2.42 2.43 8.25
N TYR A 92 -1.58 3.34 8.69
CA TYR A 92 -1.13 4.49 7.93
C TYR A 92 0.39 4.61 8.03
N TYR A 93 1.03 4.87 6.90
CA TYR A 93 2.47 5.08 6.77
C TYR A 93 2.72 6.58 6.61
N PRO A 94 3.14 7.28 7.68
CA PRO A 94 3.26 8.75 7.67
C PRO A 94 4.47 9.26 6.91
N PHE A 95 5.43 8.39 6.58
CA PHE A 95 6.66 8.79 5.91
C PHE A 95 6.57 8.56 4.40
N ASN A 96 7.10 9.50 3.64
CA ASN A 96 7.29 9.29 2.22
C ASN A 96 8.39 8.24 2.00
N SER A 97 8.23 7.41 0.98
CA SER A 97 9.28 6.45 0.59
C SER A 97 10.57 7.15 0.17
N GLN A 98 11.66 6.41 0.10
CA GLN A 98 12.84 6.86 -0.63
C GLN A 98 12.49 7.13 -2.09
N SER A 99 13.15 8.14 -2.67
CA SER A 99 12.97 8.47 -4.08
C SER A 99 13.63 7.42 -4.98
N GLY A 100 12.87 6.93 -5.96
CA GLY A 100 13.40 6.17 -7.06
C GLY A 100 13.56 7.04 -8.31
N ASN A 101 14.31 6.55 -9.31
CA ASN A 101 14.56 7.27 -10.53
C ASN A 101 13.83 6.61 -11.71
N TYR A 102 13.40 7.42 -12.65
CA TYR A 102 12.93 6.95 -13.95
C TYR A 102 13.53 7.78 -15.09
N SER A 103 13.60 7.19 -16.27
CA SER A 103 13.99 7.89 -17.50
C SER A 103 13.14 7.40 -18.66
N SER A 104 12.89 8.30 -19.60
CA SER A 104 12.13 8.02 -20.82
C SER A 104 12.78 8.71 -21.99
N LYS A 105 12.96 8.00 -23.10
CA LYS A 105 13.58 8.52 -24.32
C LYS A 105 12.85 8.06 -25.58
N ALA A 106 12.36 9.01 -26.34
CA ALA A 106 11.82 8.76 -27.69
C ALA A 106 12.96 8.48 -28.67
N LYS A 107 12.73 7.59 -29.63
CA LYS A 107 13.72 7.32 -30.71
C LYS A 107 13.99 8.60 -31.48
N GLY A 108 15.27 9.02 -31.54
CA GLY A 108 15.71 10.23 -32.22
C GLY A 108 15.48 11.54 -31.49
N GLY A 109 14.90 11.48 -30.23
CA GLY A 109 14.65 12.65 -29.40
C GLY A 109 15.57 12.76 -28.20
N ASN A 110 15.43 13.85 -27.45
CA ASN A 110 16.04 14.02 -26.13
C ASN A 110 15.33 13.16 -25.09
N GLY A 111 16.10 12.63 -24.13
CA GLY A 111 15.55 11.92 -23.00
C GLY A 111 15.03 12.86 -21.93
N THR A 112 14.06 12.38 -21.15
CA THR A 112 13.57 13.00 -19.94
C THR A 112 13.85 12.08 -18.77
N SER A 113 14.28 12.62 -17.62
CA SER A 113 14.48 11.87 -16.39
C SER A 113 13.75 12.56 -15.24
N GLY A 114 13.43 11.78 -14.22
CA GLY A 114 12.74 12.27 -13.05
C GLY A 114 12.86 11.31 -11.89
N THR A 115 12.16 11.65 -10.82
CA THR A 115 12.07 10.86 -9.59
C THR A 115 10.63 10.50 -9.29
N TYR A 116 10.44 9.43 -8.54
CA TYR A 116 9.13 9.05 -8.01
C TYR A 116 9.22 8.76 -6.50
N GLN A 117 8.09 8.89 -5.80
CA GLN A 117 7.93 8.56 -4.38
C GLN A 117 6.52 8.07 -4.11
N ASN A 118 6.40 7.17 -3.11
CA ASN A 118 5.12 6.82 -2.52
C ASN A 118 4.83 7.71 -1.33
N GLN A 119 3.60 8.19 -1.23
CA GLN A 119 3.12 9.06 -0.17
C GLN A 119 1.74 8.61 0.28
N ASN A 120 1.32 8.98 1.50
CA ASN A 120 -0.03 8.75 2.01
C ASN A 120 -0.50 7.29 1.87
N VAL A 121 0.37 6.34 2.21
CA VAL A 121 0.02 4.92 2.14
C VAL A 121 -0.89 4.57 3.31
N TYR A 122 -2.03 3.97 3.03
CA TYR A 122 -2.91 3.39 4.04
C TYR A 122 -3.41 2.02 3.62
N ASN A 123 -3.78 1.21 4.61
CA ASN A 123 -4.27 -0.14 4.41
C ASN A 123 -5.35 -0.46 5.44
N ILE A 124 -6.46 -1.01 4.98
CA ILE A 124 -7.53 -1.56 5.84
C ILE A 124 -7.46 -3.07 5.68
N TYR A 125 -7.42 -3.79 6.79
CA TYR A 125 -7.14 -5.23 6.74
C TYR A 125 -7.99 -6.06 7.70
N LEU A 126 -8.09 -7.33 7.37
CA LEU A 126 -8.50 -8.42 8.25
C LEU A 126 -7.26 -9.25 8.58
N ALA A 127 -7.19 -9.72 9.83
CA ALA A 127 -6.09 -10.57 10.28
C ALA A 127 -6.61 -11.75 11.10
N PRO A 128 -6.90 -12.89 10.45
CA PRO A 128 -7.07 -14.15 11.18
C PRO A 128 -5.76 -14.53 11.87
N GLY A 129 -5.87 -14.97 13.11
CA GLY A 129 -4.73 -15.32 13.94
C GLY A 129 -4.97 -16.55 14.78
N MET A 130 -3.89 -17.17 15.22
CA MET A 130 -3.87 -18.32 16.09
C MET A 130 -3.02 -18.01 17.33
N ASN A 131 -3.58 -18.26 18.52
CA ASN A 131 -2.87 -18.10 19.78
C ASN A 131 -1.71 -19.12 19.85
N VAL A 132 -0.54 -18.64 20.26
CA VAL A 132 0.68 -19.44 20.47
C VAL A 132 1.04 -19.36 21.95
N GLY A 133 0.66 -20.36 22.70
CA GLY A 133 0.71 -20.29 24.15
C GLY A 133 -0.28 -19.27 24.73
N THR A 134 0.08 -18.66 25.86
CA THR A 134 -0.77 -17.68 26.55
C THR A 134 -0.56 -16.24 26.09
N ASP A 135 0.63 -15.92 25.59
CA ASP A 135 1.09 -14.55 25.35
C ASP A 135 1.48 -14.27 23.89
N GLY A 136 1.43 -15.28 23.02
CA GLY A 136 1.80 -15.19 21.61
C GLY A 136 0.60 -15.27 20.69
N LEU A 137 0.69 -14.58 19.52
CA LEU A 137 -0.28 -14.63 18.43
C LEU A 137 0.45 -14.62 17.09
N ALA A 138 0.32 -15.71 16.34
CA ALA A 138 0.69 -15.75 14.93
C ALA A 138 -0.53 -15.36 14.09
N TYR A 139 -0.34 -14.54 13.05
CA TYR A 139 -1.45 -14.07 12.22
C TYR A 139 -1.05 -13.91 10.75
N PHE A 140 -2.03 -14.07 9.90
CA PHE A 140 -2.00 -13.68 8.50
C PHE A 140 -2.82 -12.42 8.33
N LYS A 141 -2.44 -11.54 7.41
CA LYS A 141 -3.12 -10.28 7.13
C LYS A 141 -3.50 -10.22 5.66
N VAL A 142 -4.73 -9.82 5.36
CA VAL A 142 -5.21 -9.52 4.01
C VAL A 142 -5.94 -8.19 4.04
N GLY A 143 -5.64 -7.31 3.09
CA GLY A 143 -6.19 -5.96 3.14
C GLY A 143 -6.33 -5.30 1.77
N TYR A 144 -6.97 -4.14 1.82
CA TYR A 144 -7.07 -3.17 0.73
C TYR A 144 -6.14 -2.00 1.03
N ALA A 145 -5.22 -1.75 0.12
CA ALA A 145 -4.22 -0.72 0.23
C ALA A 145 -4.42 0.38 -0.81
N ASN A 146 -4.05 1.60 -0.43
CA ASN A 146 -4.02 2.75 -1.32
C ASN A 146 -2.75 3.57 -1.05
N ASN A 147 -2.22 4.21 -2.09
CA ASN A 147 -1.14 5.18 -1.97
C ASN A 147 -1.27 6.31 -2.99
N SER A 148 -0.51 7.37 -2.77
CA SER A 148 -0.30 8.44 -3.73
C SER A 148 1.10 8.30 -4.34
N PHE A 149 1.15 7.88 -5.61
CA PHE A 149 2.39 7.79 -6.38
C PHE A 149 2.68 9.16 -6.99
N LYS A 150 3.73 9.83 -6.50
CA LYS A 150 4.16 11.13 -7.00
C LYS A 150 5.35 10.97 -7.92
N SER A 151 5.25 11.44 -9.16
CA SER A 151 6.35 11.55 -10.11
C SER A 151 6.72 13.00 -10.33
N SER A 152 8.01 13.29 -10.48
CA SER A 152 8.53 14.65 -10.67
C SER A 152 9.63 14.66 -11.74
N SER A 153 9.56 15.60 -12.66
CA SER A 153 10.57 15.83 -13.70
C SER A 153 10.74 17.34 -13.92
N GLY A 154 11.91 17.87 -13.58
CA GLY A 154 12.14 19.31 -13.55
C GLY A 154 11.16 20.02 -12.62
N SER A 155 10.44 21.00 -13.14
CA SER A 155 9.42 21.76 -12.39
C SER A 155 8.02 21.14 -12.44
N VAL A 156 7.84 20.01 -13.13
CA VAL A 156 6.54 19.35 -13.29
C VAL A 156 6.44 18.19 -12.31
N SER A 157 5.35 18.16 -11.54
CA SER A 157 5.01 17.03 -10.65
C SER A 157 3.60 16.57 -10.95
N GLN A 158 3.41 15.26 -10.95
CA GLN A 158 2.11 14.61 -11.08
C GLN A 158 1.93 13.62 -9.93
N THR A 159 0.68 13.48 -9.46
CA THR A 159 0.34 12.54 -8.40
C THR A 159 -0.81 11.67 -8.87
N GLN A 160 -0.64 10.36 -8.78
CA GLN A 160 -1.64 9.34 -9.12
C GLN A 160 -1.97 8.53 -7.88
N ASN A 161 -3.25 8.25 -7.66
CA ASN A 161 -3.68 7.36 -6.59
C ASN A 161 -3.73 5.93 -7.12
N LEU A 162 -2.95 5.06 -6.50
CA LEU A 162 -2.92 3.63 -6.80
C LEU A 162 -3.64 2.88 -5.67
N ASN A 163 -4.48 1.94 -6.04
CA ASN A 163 -5.13 1.03 -5.12
C ASN A 163 -4.75 -0.42 -5.44
N GLY A 164 -4.86 -1.27 -4.45
CA GLY A 164 -4.47 -2.66 -4.58
C GLY A 164 -4.80 -3.48 -3.36
N TYR A 165 -4.20 -4.63 -3.25
CA TYR A 165 -4.32 -5.51 -2.10
C TYR A 165 -3.01 -5.63 -1.32
N SER A 166 -3.14 -6.02 -0.06
CA SER A 166 -2.01 -6.35 0.80
C SER A 166 -2.15 -7.76 1.36
N LEU A 167 -1.01 -8.41 1.53
CA LEU A 167 -0.86 -9.67 2.24
C LEU A 167 0.23 -9.48 3.29
N GLY A 168 0.08 -10.11 4.45
CA GLY A 168 1.07 -10.04 5.52
C GLY A 168 1.09 -11.28 6.40
N LEU A 169 2.22 -11.50 7.04
CA LEU A 169 2.41 -12.49 8.08
C LEU A 169 3.07 -11.80 9.26
N GLY A 170 2.61 -12.11 10.47
CA GLY A 170 3.19 -11.50 11.65
C GLY A 170 3.07 -12.37 12.89
N TYR A 171 3.83 -11.97 13.89
CA TYR A 171 3.79 -12.54 15.22
C TYR A 171 3.83 -11.44 16.26
N LYS A 172 2.96 -11.55 17.26
CA LYS A 172 2.88 -10.66 18.43
C LYS A 172 3.18 -11.44 19.68
N GLN A 173 3.88 -10.81 20.64
CA GLN A 173 4.21 -11.39 21.94
C GLN A 173 4.02 -10.35 23.02
N PHE A 174 3.16 -10.63 23.99
CA PHE A 174 3.08 -9.83 25.22
C PHE A 174 4.37 -9.98 26.05
N PHE A 175 4.88 -8.87 26.55
CA PHE A 175 6.07 -8.85 27.40
C PHE A 175 5.85 -8.13 28.75
N ALA A 176 4.87 -7.24 28.84
CA ALA A 176 4.53 -6.55 30.10
C ALA A 176 3.07 -6.07 30.10
N GLY A 177 2.23 -6.63 30.96
CA GLY A 177 0.83 -6.22 31.06
C GLY A 177 0.08 -6.29 29.72
N ASN A 178 -0.33 -5.14 29.22
CA ASN A 178 -1.02 -4.99 27.93
C ASN A 178 -0.08 -4.59 26.77
N TRP A 179 1.23 -4.49 27.02
CA TRP A 179 2.22 -4.17 26.00
C TRP A 179 2.69 -5.44 25.27
N TYR A 180 2.77 -5.37 23.97
CA TYR A 180 3.32 -6.44 23.15
C TYR A 180 4.33 -5.90 22.14
N GLY A 181 5.34 -6.72 21.82
CA GLY A 181 6.21 -6.54 20.68
C GLY A 181 5.67 -7.33 19.50
N PHE A 182 5.99 -6.92 18.29
CA PHE A 182 5.63 -7.66 17.10
C PHE A 182 6.66 -7.53 15.97
N GLY A 183 6.66 -8.55 15.10
CA GLY A 183 7.34 -8.55 13.82
C GLY A 183 6.36 -8.89 12.71
N GLU A 184 6.48 -8.23 11.56
CA GLU A 184 5.56 -8.36 10.44
C GLU A 184 6.31 -8.27 9.10
N ALA A 185 5.94 -9.12 8.15
CA ALA A 185 6.34 -9.03 6.76
C ALA A 185 5.11 -8.80 5.90
N ASN A 186 5.12 -7.79 5.05
CA ASN A 186 4.01 -7.42 4.19
C ASN A 186 4.41 -7.35 2.73
N TYR A 187 3.46 -7.67 1.89
CA TYR A 187 3.47 -7.48 0.44
C TYR A 187 2.26 -6.66 0.03
N PHE A 188 2.50 -5.61 -0.74
CA PHE A 188 1.47 -4.79 -1.36
C PHE A 188 1.58 -4.90 -2.86
N SER A 189 0.46 -5.14 -3.54
CA SER A 189 0.37 -5.16 -4.99
C SER A 189 -0.67 -4.13 -5.43
N TYR A 190 -0.20 -3.09 -6.08
CA TYR A 190 -1.05 -2.02 -6.58
C TYR A 190 -1.42 -2.27 -8.03
N ASN A 191 -2.69 -2.03 -8.37
CA ASN A 191 -3.22 -2.19 -9.70
C ASN A 191 -2.54 -1.22 -10.68
N ASN A 192 -2.42 -1.65 -11.92
CA ASN A 192 -1.93 -0.80 -12.99
C ASN A 192 -2.94 0.32 -13.28
N VAL A 193 -2.46 1.56 -13.33
CA VAL A 193 -3.23 2.73 -13.75
C VAL A 193 -2.65 3.23 -15.08
N THR A 194 -3.51 3.39 -16.07
CA THR A 194 -3.14 3.92 -17.38
C THR A 194 -3.64 5.35 -17.52
N GLU A 195 -2.73 6.29 -17.75
CA GLU A 195 -3.06 7.66 -18.08
C GLU A 195 -2.82 7.95 -19.55
N THR A 196 -3.67 8.78 -20.12
CA THR A 196 -3.52 9.27 -21.48
C THR A 196 -3.21 10.76 -21.46
N THR A 197 -2.04 11.13 -21.93
CA THR A 197 -1.64 12.54 -22.08
C THR A 197 -1.58 12.88 -23.57
N ASN A 198 -2.28 13.95 -23.97
CA ASN A 198 -2.23 14.47 -25.32
C ASN A 198 -1.39 15.76 -25.34
N VAL A 199 -0.37 15.81 -26.17
CA VAL A 199 0.53 16.96 -26.32
C VAL A 199 0.52 17.43 -27.76
N LYS A 200 0.31 18.73 -27.99
CA LYS A 200 0.41 19.33 -29.33
C LYS A 200 1.82 19.85 -29.57
N VAL A 201 2.46 19.34 -30.62
CA VAL A 201 3.79 19.76 -31.04
C VAL A 201 3.71 20.24 -32.53
N GLY A 202 3.71 21.55 -32.72
CA GLY A 202 3.42 22.14 -34.03
C GLY A 202 2.03 21.79 -34.54
N SER A 203 1.94 21.16 -35.70
CA SER A 203 0.68 20.68 -36.32
C SER A 203 0.30 19.26 -35.87
N TYR A 204 1.11 18.57 -35.09
CA TYR A 204 0.89 17.19 -34.69
C TYR A 204 0.31 17.12 -33.27
N ASN A 205 -0.68 16.26 -33.09
CA ASN A 205 -1.16 15.84 -31.75
C ASN A 205 -0.52 14.50 -31.41
N LEU A 206 0.26 14.48 -30.35
CA LEU A 206 0.93 13.29 -29.84
C LEU A 206 0.14 12.74 -28.66
N ARG A 207 -0.11 11.44 -28.67
CA ARG A 207 -0.79 10.72 -27.60
C ARG A 207 0.19 9.81 -26.87
N PHE A 208 0.34 10.03 -25.59
CA PHE A 208 1.14 9.20 -24.67
C PHE A 208 0.21 8.36 -23.83
N LEU A 209 0.51 7.09 -23.68
CA LEU A 209 -0.14 6.20 -22.73
C LEU A 209 0.93 5.68 -21.75
N ASP A 210 0.80 6.07 -20.50
CA ASP A 210 1.68 5.65 -19.44
C ASP A 210 0.91 4.72 -18.50
N THR A 211 1.33 3.47 -18.40
CA THR A 211 0.75 2.49 -17.46
C THR A 211 1.75 2.24 -16.34
N VAL A 212 1.36 2.58 -15.14
CA VAL A 212 2.17 2.42 -13.92
C VAL A 212 1.50 1.44 -12.98
N GLY A 213 2.24 0.45 -12.53
CA GLY A 213 1.90 -0.46 -11.46
C GLY A 213 3.04 -0.52 -10.45
N MET A 214 2.82 -1.17 -9.31
CA MET A 214 3.84 -1.23 -8.28
C MET A 214 3.63 -2.37 -7.32
N ASN A 215 4.73 -2.99 -6.91
CA ASN A 215 4.78 -3.93 -5.79
C ASN A 215 5.69 -3.40 -4.70
N VAL A 216 5.30 -3.58 -3.44
CA VAL A 216 6.08 -3.17 -2.28
C VAL A 216 6.18 -4.34 -1.30
N TYR A 217 7.39 -4.61 -0.82
CA TYR A 217 7.66 -5.52 0.30
C TYR A 217 8.14 -4.68 1.47
N ASN A 218 7.65 -4.96 2.67
CA ASN A 218 8.24 -4.39 3.88
C ASN A 218 8.37 -5.40 5.00
N PHE A 219 9.35 -5.14 5.88
CA PHE A 219 9.58 -5.86 7.12
C PHE A 219 9.55 -4.84 8.25
N LEU A 220 8.68 -5.07 9.22
CA LEU A 220 8.41 -4.17 10.31
C LEU A 220 8.65 -4.86 11.65
N VAL A 221 9.20 -4.12 12.60
CA VAL A 221 9.22 -4.47 14.02
C VAL A 221 8.64 -3.32 14.80
N GLY A 222 7.87 -3.63 15.85
CA GLY A 222 7.16 -2.60 16.55
C GLY A 222 6.67 -3.00 17.93
N VAL A 223 5.99 -2.07 18.55
CA VAL A 223 5.32 -2.25 19.83
C VAL A 223 3.87 -1.85 19.71
N GLY A 224 3.03 -2.51 20.48
CA GLY A 224 1.62 -2.18 20.56
C GLY A 224 1.11 -2.27 21.97
N TYR A 225 -0.06 -1.68 22.17
CA TYR A 225 -0.80 -1.69 23.42
C TYR A 225 -2.23 -2.16 23.17
N LYS A 226 -2.67 -3.08 24.00
CA LYS A 226 -4.07 -3.51 24.07
C LYS A 226 -4.79 -2.71 25.14
N PHE A 227 -5.87 -2.05 24.77
CA PHE A 227 -6.71 -1.27 25.68
C PHE A 227 -7.68 -2.13 26.49
#